data_535cc1c3da00e0d185a91bc2fcac8cb9
#
_entry.id   535cc1c3da00e0d185a91bc2fcac8cb9
#
_cell.length_a   1.000
_cell.length_b   1.000
_cell.length_c   1.000
_cell.angle_alpha   90.00
_cell.angle_beta   90.00
_cell.angle_gamma   90.00
#
_symmetry.space_group_name_H-M   'P 1'
#
loop_
_entity.id
_entity.type
_entity.pdbx_description
1 polymer ?
#
loop_
_entity_poly.entity_id
_entity_poly.type
_entity_poly.pdbx_seq_one_letter_code
_entity_poly.pdbx_strand_id
1 'polypeptide(L)'
;MTQQFKFGDRVKRKSDGAVGVVAGISFQSVLVFFEGNSVSGFYDDDEFEIIPYPDTVRLDFIERVINIDGMVKREMRKGWVLVDGDIELNTHELLLRDAIDEAMELTEGVKPQ
;
A
#
# COMPACT_ATOMS: atom_id res chain seq x y z
N MET A 1 14.96 10.99 10.01
CA MET A 1 15.02 11.07 8.54
C MET A 1 13.77 11.73 8.00
N THR A 2 13.95 12.66 7.10
CA THR A 2 12.81 13.28 6.42
C THR A 2 12.28 12.33 5.35
N GLN A 3 10.95 12.21 5.29
CA GLN A 3 10.31 11.47 4.23
C GLN A 3 10.43 12.25 2.92
N GLN A 4 10.58 11.53 1.83
CA GLN A 4 10.54 12.14 0.51
C GLN A 4 9.14 11.96 -0.07
N PHE A 5 8.44 13.07 -0.22
CA PHE A 5 7.10 13.07 -0.79
C PHE A 5 7.18 13.22 -2.30
N LYS A 6 6.20 12.67 -2.98
CA LYS A 6 6.05 12.79 -4.43
C LYS A 6 4.67 13.32 -4.75
N PHE A 7 4.54 13.98 -5.89
CA PHE A 7 3.24 14.39 -6.38
C PHE A 7 2.30 13.17 -6.45
N GLY A 8 1.11 13.33 -5.90
CA GLY A 8 0.11 12.27 -5.89
C GLY A 8 0.16 11.33 -4.70
N ASP A 9 1.15 11.46 -3.81
CA ASP A 9 1.19 10.64 -2.60
C ASP A 9 0.00 10.92 -1.70
N ARG A 10 -0.61 9.87 -1.14
CA ARG A 10 -1.58 10.02 -0.07
C ARG A 10 -0.85 10.25 1.24
N VAL A 11 -1.32 11.20 2.00
CA VAL A 11 -0.69 11.56 3.27
C VAL A 11 -1.74 11.71 4.36
N LYS A 12 -1.30 11.51 5.60
CA LYS A 12 -2.13 11.69 6.78
C LYS A 12 -1.42 12.66 7.70
N ARG A 13 -2.12 13.70 8.13
CA ARG A 13 -1.55 14.66 9.07
C ARG A 13 -1.49 14.03 10.46
N LYS A 14 -0.31 14.11 11.08
CA LYS A 14 -0.07 13.45 12.35
C LYS A 14 -0.89 14.03 13.49
N SER A 15 -1.16 15.34 13.43
CA SER A 15 -1.82 16.04 14.54
C SER A 15 -3.29 15.68 14.70
N ASP A 16 -4.01 15.46 13.61
CA ASP A 16 -5.45 15.24 13.65
C ASP A 16 -5.95 14.10 12.76
N GLY A 17 -5.05 13.45 12.04
CA GLY A 17 -5.43 12.35 11.17
C GLY A 17 -6.09 12.75 9.85
N ALA A 18 -6.07 14.02 9.51
CA ALA A 18 -6.64 14.48 8.24
C ALA A 18 -5.88 13.88 7.06
N VAL A 19 -6.61 13.39 6.07
CA VAL A 19 -6.07 12.72 4.90
C VAL A 19 -6.11 13.64 3.69
N GLY A 20 -5.05 13.64 2.91
CA GLY A 20 -4.98 14.45 1.71
C GLY A 20 -4.04 13.86 0.67
N VAL A 21 -3.82 14.60 -0.40
CA VAL A 21 -2.97 14.21 -1.52
C VAL A 21 -1.95 15.31 -1.75
N VAL A 22 -0.70 14.93 -1.97
CA VAL A 22 0.38 15.86 -2.27
C VAL A 22 0.19 16.40 -3.69
N ALA A 23 0.00 17.71 -3.81
CA ALA A 23 -0.21 18.40 -5.07
C ALA A 23 0.98 19.24 -5.49
N GLY A 24 1.99 19.37 -4.65
CA GLY A 24 3.20 20.10 -4.97
C GLY A 24 4.24 19.93 -3.87
N ILE A 25 5.49 20.19 -4.21
CA ILE A 25 6.60 20.02 -3.29
C ILE A 25 7.48 21.26 -3.37
N SER A 26 7.82 21.79 -2.20
CA SER A 26 8.77 22.90 -2.06
C SER A 26 9.82 22.49 -1.03
N PHE A 27 10.83 23.30 -0.84
CA PHE A 27 11.87 23.01 0.13
C PHE A 27 11.26 22.93 1.54
N GLN A 28 11.31 21.73 2.13
CA GLN A 28 10.77 21.43 3.46
C GLN A 28 9.26 21.65 3.62
N SER A 29 8.53 21.83 2.51
CA SER A 29 7.08 22.00 2.54
C SER A 29 6.42 21.17 1.47
N VAL A 30 5.17 20.82 1.70
CA VAL A 30 4.35 20.12 0.72
C VAL A 30 3.02 20.85 0.60
N LEU A 31 2.54 20.96 -0.63
CA LEU A 31 1.19 21.43 -0.90
C LEU A 31 0.26 20.23 -0.82
N VAL A 32 -0.69 20.28 0.09
CA VAL A 32 -1.62 19.17 0.33
C VAL A 32 -3.04 19.63 0.09
N PHE A 33 -3.77 18.88 -0.71
CA PHE A 33 -5.21 19.03 -0.88
C PHE A 33 -5.90 18.00 -0.01
N PHE A 34 -6.58 18.49 1.02
CA PHE A 34 -7.25 17.62 1.97
C PHE A 34 -8.61 17.16 1.48
N GLU A 35 -8.98 15.97 1.89
CA GLU A 35 -10.35 15.48 1.77
C GLU A 35 -11.17 16.08 2.91
N GLY A 36 -12.38 16.56 2.61
CA GLY A 36 -13.28 17.10 3.63
C GLY A 36 -13.04 18.56 3.92
N ASN A 37 -13.10 18.94 5.21
CA ASN A 37 -13.18 20.34 5.63
C ASN A 37 -11.86 21.00 5.96
N SER A 38 -10.74 20.32 5.81
CA SER A 38 -9.45 20.91 6.11
C SER A 38 -9.00 21.85 4.99
N VAL A 39 -8.29 22.91 5.36
CA VAL A 39 -7.83 23.91 4.42
C VAL A 39 -6.61 23.37 3.66
N SER A 40 -6.72 23.38 2.33
CA SER A 40 -5.59 23.00 1.48
C SER A 40 -4.55 24.11 1.45
N GLY A 41 -3.28 23.76 1.40
CA GLY A 41 -2.21 24.72 1.39
C GLY A 41 -0.86 24.05 1.60
N PHE A 42 0.16 24.91 1.79
CA PHE A 42 1.50 24.42 2.10
C PHE A 42 1.66 24.18 3.59
N TYR A 43 2.26 23.05 3.91
CA TYR A 43 2.53 22.62 5.28
C TYR A 43 3.96 22.09 5.38
N ASP A 44 4.51 22.07 6.58
CA ASP A 44 5.82 21.44 6.80
C ASP A 44 5.72 19.96 6.52
N ASP A 45 6.72 19.41 5.85
CA ASP A 45 6.73 17.98 5.52
C ASP A 45 6.73 17.08 6.76
N ASP A 46 7.25 17.57 7.88
CA ASP A 46 7.28 16.81 9.15
C ASP A 46 5.88 16.58 9.74
N GLU A 47 4.87 17.31 9.28
CA GLU A 47 3.51 17.16 9.80
C GLU A 47 2.77 15.95 9.26
N PHE A 48 3.34 15.27 8.26
CA PHE A 48 2.64 14.21 7.53
C PHE A 48 3.42 12.90 7.54
N GLU A 49 2.66 11.81 7.41
CA GLU A 49 3.21 10.51 7.08
C GLU A 49 2.54 10.02 5.79
N ILE A 50 3.30 9.27 5.00
CA ILE A 50 2.80 8.71 3.74
C ILE A 50 1.90 7.53 4.05
N ILE A 51 0.72 7.48 3.40
CA ILE A 51 -0.17 6.33 3.46
C ILE A 51 0.01 5.57 2.15
N PRO A 52 0.61 4.38 2.18
CA PRO A 52 0.75 3.59 0.95
C PRO A 52 -0.64 3.23 0.40
N TYR A 53 -0.78 3.27 -0.92
CA TYR A 53 -1.98 2.76 -1.55
C TYR A 53 -2.06 1.25 -1.34
N PRO A 54 -3.26 0.68 -1.14
CA PRO A 54 -3.39 -0.75 -0.87
C PRO A 54 -2.74 -1.64 -1.93
N ASP A 55 -2.87 -1.29 -3.21
CA ASP A 55 -2.23 -2.07 -4.27
C ASP A 55 -0.71 -1.97 -4.24
N THR A 56 -0.16 -0.83 -3.81
CA THR A 56 1.29 -0.70 -3.61
C THR A 56 1.76 -1.68 -2.53
N VAL A 57 1.05 -1.76 -1.42
CA VAL A 57 1.36 -2.71 -0.35
C VAL A 57 1.31 -4.15 -0.86
N ARG A 58 0.29 -4.47 -1.66
CA ARG A 58 0.15 -5.80 -2.26
C ARG A 58 1.30 -6.14 -3.19
N LEU A 59 1.67 -5.20 -4.06
CA LEU A 59 2.78 -5.42 -5.01
C LEU A 59 4.11 -5.56 -4.28
N ASP A 60 4.34 -4.76 -3.25
CA ASP A 60 5.56 -4.86 -2.44
C ASP A 60 5.65 -6.23 -1.76
N PHE A 61 4.52 -6.74 -1.27
CA PHE A 61 4.46 -8.07 -0.68
C PHE A 61 4.85 -9.14 -1.69
N ILE A 62 4.26 -9.09 -2.88
CA ILE A 62 4.58 -10.04 -3.95
C ILE A 62 6.07 -9.98 -4.29
N GLU A 63 6.61 -8.78 -4.41
CA GLU A 63 8.03 -8.60 -4.74
C GLU A 63 8.95 -9.22 -3.68
N ARG A 64 8.57 -9.13 -2.39
CA ARG A 64 9.36 -9.72 -1.32
C ARG A 64 9.26 -11.25 -1.28
N VAL A 65 8.07 -11.78 -1.55
CA VAL A 65 7.75 -13.19 -1.31
C VAL A 65 8.01 -14.05 -2.55
N ILE A 66 7.70 -13.50 -3.74
CA ILE A 66 7.87 -14.25 -4.98
C ILE A 66 9.34 -14.18 -5.39
N ASN A 67 10.07 -15.21 -4.98
CA ASN A 67 11.49 -15.35 -5.28
C ASN A 67 11.68 -16.31 -6.45
N ILE A 68 12.79 -17.04 -6.44
CA ILE A 68 13.21 -17.91 -7.56
C ILE A 68 12.15 -18.95 -7.89
N ASP A 69 11.57 -19.58 -6.88
CA ASP A 69 10.60 -20.66 -7.08
C ASP A 69 9.15 -20.23 -6.78
N GLY A 70 8.93 -18.93 -6.57
CA GLY A 70 7.59 -18.45 -6.27
C GLY A 70 6.83 -18.07 -7.52
N MET A 71 5.51 -18.07 -7.41
CA MET A 71 4.65 -17.65 -8.51
C MET A 71 3.28 -17.21 -8.02
N VAL A 72 2.64 -16.40 -8.83
CA VAL A 72 1.21 -16.08 -8.71
C VAL A 72 0.52 -16.78 -9.87
N LYS A 73 -0.43 -17.65 -9.58
CA LYS A 73 -1.09 -18.39 -10.66
C LYS A 73 -2.59 -18.44 -10.44
N ARG A 74 -3.30 -18.59 -11.54
CA ARG A 74 -4.73 -18.82 -11.53
C ARG A 74 -5.01 -20.23 -11.97
N GLU A 75 -5.70 -20.99 -11.13
CA GLU A 75 -6.10 -22.36 -11.45
C GLU A 75 -7.55 -22.38 -11.90
N MET A 76 -7.82 -23.18 -12.93
CA MET A 76 -9.16 -23.32 -13.46
C MET A 76 -10.11 -23.83 -12.38
N ARG A 77 -11.25 -23.13 -12.23
CA ARG A 77 -12.32 -23.45 -11.27
C ARG A 77 -11.95 -23.27 -9.81
N LYS A 78 -10.71 -22.93 -9.50
CA LYS A 78 -10.27 -22.73 -8.11
C LYS A 78 -10.00 -21.27 -7.81
N GLY A 79 -9.36 -20.53 -8.75
CA GLY A 79 -9.04 -19.14 -8.59
C GLY A 79 -7.56 -18.89 -8.44
N TRP A 80 -7.23 -17.79 -7.76
CA TRP A 80 -5.86 -17.30 -7.64
C TRP A 80 -5.18 -17.85 -6.39
N VAL A 81 -3.90 -18.18 -6.54
CA VAL A 81 -3.08 -18.65 -5.44
C VAL A 81 -1.66 -18.14 -5.59
N LEU A 82 -1.03 -17.76 -4.48
CA LEU A 82 0.38 -17.41 -4.42
C LEU A 82 1.13 -18.63 -3.87
N VAL A 83 2.24 -18.96 -4.51
CA VAL A 83 3.02 -20.16 -4.17
C VAL A 83 4.48 -19.78 -3.96
N ASP A 84 5.09 -20.30 -2.93
CA ASP A 84 6.52 -20.21 -2.67
C ASP A 84 7.09 -21.62 -2.68
N GLY A 85 7.68 -22.00 -3.83
CA GLY A 85 8.13 -23.38 -4.03
C GLY A 85 6.94 -24.33 -4.05
N ASP A 86 6.89 -25.25 -3.08
CA ASP A 86 5.80 -26.20 -2.96
C ASP A 86 4.71 -25.75 -1.98
N ILE A 87 4.86 -24.57 -1.39
CA ILE A 87 3.96 -24.09 -0.35
C ILE A 87 2.97 -23.10 -0.94
N GLU A 88 1.67 -23.37 -0.77
CA GLU A 88 0.64 -22.40 -1.11
C GLU A 88 0.48 -21.40 0.04
N LEU A 89 0.58 -20.11 -0.26
CA LEU A 89 0.57 -19.05 0.74
C LEU A 89 -0.83 -18.59 1.10
N ASN A 90 -1.83 -19.00 0.34
CA ASN A 90 -3.23 -18.70 0.60
C ASN A 90 -4.10 -19.83 0.09
N THR A 91 -5.37 -19.84 0.51
CA THR A 91 -6.36 -20.69 -0.15
C THR A 91 -6.74 -20.03 -1.48
N HIS A 92 -7.32 -20.81 -2.39
CA HIS A 92 -7.68 -20.26 -3.70
C HIS A 92 -8.81 -19.24 -3.55
N GLU A 93 -8.64 -18.07 -4.17
CA GLU A 93 -9.58 -16.98 -4.12
C GLU A 93 -10.00 -16.56 -5.52
N LEU A 94 -11.25 -16.12 -5.66
CA LEU A 94 -11.78 -15.71 -6.97
C LEU A 94 -11.14 -14.43 -7.49
N LEU A 95 -10.74 -13.52 -6.59
CA LEU A 95 -10.12 -12.26 -6.96
C LEU A 95 -8.64 -12.28 -6.57
N LEU A 96 -7.81 -11.75 -7.45
CA LEU A 96 -6.37 -11.69 -7.21
C LEU A 96 -6.04 -10.89 -5.94
N ARG A 97 -6.69 -9.75 -5.75
CA ARG A 97 -6.45 -8.92 -4.56
C ARG A 97 -6.76 -9.68 -3.28
N ASP A 98 -7.84 -10.44 -3.28
CA ASP A 98 -8.22 -11.24 -2.11
C ASP A 98 -7.19 -12.33 -1.82
N ALA A 99 -6.65 -12.96 -2.87
CA ALA A 99 -5.60 -13.96 -2.71
C ALA A 99 -4.34 -13.35 -2.08
N ILE A 100 -3.95 -12.17 -2.55
CA ILE A 100 -2.79 -11.46 -2.01
C ILE A 100 -3.02 -11.07 -0.56
N ASP A 101 -4.20 -10.53 -0.25
CA ASP A 101 -4.55 -10.12 1.11
C ASP A 101 -4.53 -11.29 2.08
N GLU A 102 -5.07 -12.43 1.66
CA GLU A 102 -5.05 -13.64 2.48
C GLU A 102 -3.63 -14.14 2.70
N ALA A 103 -2.82 -14.14 1.65
CA ALA A 103 -1.42 -14.55 1.77
C ALA A 103 -0.65 -13.63 2.72
N MET A 104 -0.88 -12.33 2.66
CA MET A 104 -0.27 -11.37 3.58
C MET A 104 -0.69 -11.64 5.02
N GLU A 105 -1.97 -11.88 5.25
CA GLU A 105 -2.50 -12.17 6.58
C GLU A 105 -1.91 -13.45 7.15
N LEU A 106 -1.85 -14.50 6.35
CA LEU A 106 -1.35 -15.81 6.80
C LEU A 106 0.17 -15.82 6.98
N THR A 107 0.89 -15.01 6.23
CA THR A 107 2.35 -14.98 6.24
C THR A 107 2.90 -13.94 7.21
N GLU A 108 2.36 -12.73 7.19
CA GLU A 108 2.90 -11.58 7.93
C GLU A 108 1.93 -11.02 8.96
N GLY A 109 0.68 -11.47 8.96
CA GLY A 109 -0.33 -10.94 9.87
C GLY A 109 -0.77 -9.52 9.54
N VAL A 110 -0.52 -9.05 8.30
CA VAL A 110 -0.80 -7.69 7.86
C VAL A 110 -1.98 -7.68 6.90
N LYS A 111 -2.91 -6.76 7.12
CA LYS A 111 -4.01 -6.51 6.19
C LYS A 111 -3.82 -5.14 5.55
N PRO A 112 -3.89 -5.00 4.23
CA PRO A 112 -3.89 -3.69 3.60
C PRO A 112 -5.19 -2.95 3.94
N GLN A 113 -5.08 -1.68 4.12
CA GLN A 113 -6.22 -0.83 4.46
C GLN A 113 -6.90 -0.29 3.21
#